data_f9583199f1e8f7d7156081746d249bfd
#
_entry.id   f9583199f1e8f7d7156081746d249bfd
#
_cell.length_a   1.000
_cell.length_b   1.000
_cell.length_c   1.000
_cell.angle_alpha   90.00
_cell.angle_beta   90.00
_cell.angle_gamma   90.00
#
_symmetry.space_group_name_H-M   'P 1'
#
loop_
_entity.id
_entity.type
_entity.pdbx_description
1 polymer ?
#
loop_
_entity_poly.entity_id
_entity_poly.type
_entity_poly.pdbx_seq_one_letter_code
_entity_poly.pdbx_strand_id
1 'polypeptide(L)'
;MTLYRRLGRPVSGRAAAAALTLGLVAVALQFSSPASAQSSSCADPVTSAPTGPATVSATSTPYGRVLVVGSGAYAGCSLYLLTSDQLHALSGADFACSDNANVLGKPCDTVLWPALLTKGAPLAGPGVNPDLLGTVTRTDLPGLSAAQQVTYAGQPLYRFFLDEVPGETEGANLDDPVTSPPGIWYLVDPGRGTPATGQAQLQLETAPVGGTGPDETVLAASMNDDFSVFPNASFPVYTASTDRGHEQGDVRSHENGREKVCHGLCAVYWPPVLTSERPEAGPGVDQHALGIVVRPDGTHQVTYNGQPLYLFNNDAYILGITGTQSINGAGADTPWGVFNTIPPLP
;
A
#
# COMPACT_ATOMS: atom_id res chain seq x y z
N MET A 1 23.67 -26.41 -28.72
CA MET A 1 23.36 -27.03 -30.01
C MET A 1 21.97 -26.56 -30.39
N THR A 2 21.66 -25.76 -31.38
CA THR A 2 22.25 -25.46 -32.69
C THR A 2 21.85 -24.04 -33.11
N LEU A 3 22.78 -23.26 -33.60
CA LEU A 3 22.64 -21.95 -34.23
C LEU A 3 21.76 -22.01 -35.49
N TYR A 4 21.02 -20.92 -35.79
CA TYR A 4 20.69 -20.57 -37.12
C TYR A 4 21.05 -19.10 -37.44
N ARG A 5 22.15 -18.95 -38.17
CA ARG A 5 22.50 -17.72 -38.91
C ARG A 5 21.74 -17.69 -40.23
N ARG A 6 21.24 -16.54 -40.64
CA ARG A 6 21.05 -16.24 -42.07
C ARG A 6 21.64 -14.88 -42.42
N LEU A 7 22.58 -14.97 -43.32
CA LEU A 7 23.25 -13.89 -44.05
C LEU A 7 22.35 -13.43 -45.22
N GLY A 8 22.21 -12.13 -45.42
CA GLY A 8 21.66 -11.51 -46.62
C GLY A 8 22.70 -10.55 -47.22
N ARG A 9 22.99 -10.71 -48.51
CA ARG A 9 24.05 -10.12 -49.31
C ARG A 9 23.77 -8.64 -49.68
N PRO A 10 24.84 -7.88 -50.05
CA PRO A 10 24.72 -6.49 -50.49
C PRO A 10 24.50 -6.38 -52.00
N VAL A 11 23.77 -5.37 -52.42
CA VAL A 11 23.65 -4.96 -53.79
C VAL A 11 24.45 -3.67 -53.99
N SER A 12 25.44 -3.75 -54.86
CA SER A 12 26.25 -2.64 -55.33
C SER A 12 25.56 -1.94 -56.54
N GLY A 13 25.44 -0.62 -56.47
CA GLY A 13 25.05 0.21 -57.62
C GLY A 13 25.89 1.48 -57.66
N ARG A 14 26.80 1.55 -58.64
CA ARG A 14 27.55 2.77 -58.99
C ARG A 14 26.67 3.66 -59.88
N ALA A 15 26.65 4.95 -59.61
CA ALA A 15 26.35 5.94 -60.62
C ALA A 15 27.00 7.29 -60.29
N ALA A 16 27.46 7.94 -61.31
CA ALA A 16 28.49 8.92 -61.51
C ALA A 16 28.18 10.33 -60.97
N ALA A 17 29.28 11.08 -60.83
CA ALA A 17 29.36 12.46 -60.42
C ALA A 17 28.80 13.45 -61.47
N ALA A 18 28.18 14.53 -60.94
CA ALA A 18 28.14 15.84 -61.63
C ALA A 18 28.29 16.90 -60.55
N ALA A 19 29.36 17.65 -60.67
CA ALA A 19 29.62 18.81 -59.81
C ALA A 19 28.86 20.02 -60.30
N LEU A 20 28.05 20.62 -59.41
CA LEU A 20 27.55 21.98 -59.56
C LEU A 20 27.82 22.76 -58.26
N THR A 21 28.77 23.67 -58.32
CA THR A 21 29.07 24.64 -57.27
C THR A 21 28.00 25.74 -57.29
N LEU A 22 27.10 25.73 -56.30
CA LEU A 22 26.32 26.91 -55.92
C LEU A 22 26.60 27.24 -54.47
N GLY A 23 27.12 28.46 -54.25
CA GLY A 23 27.32 29.01 -52.94
C GLY A 23 25.99 29.14 -52.17
N LEU A 24 25.85 28.41 -51.07
CA LEU A 24 24.79 28.59 -50.12
C LEU A 24 25.36 29.20 -48.85
N VAL A 25 24.92 30.42 -48.56
CA VAL A 25 25.04 31.03 -47.23
C VAL A 25 24.30 30.13 -46.26
N ALA A 26 25.06 29.39 -45.44
CA ALA A 26 24.49 28.58 -44.38
C ALA A 26 24.04 29.52 -43.26
N VAL A 27 22.78 29.88 -43.21
CA VAL A 27 22.12 30.35 -42.01
C VAL A 27 21.99 29.11 -41.08
N ALA A 28 22.88 29.02 -40.10
CA ALA A 28 22.80 28.05 -39.03
C ALA A 28 21.55 28.34 -38.16
N LEU A 29 20.42 27.77 -38.50
CA LEU A 29 19.29 27.62 -37.59
C LEU A 29 19.77 26.68 -36.50
N GLN A 30 20.17 27.24 -35.35
CA GLN A 30 20.33 26.48 -34.13
C GLN A 30 18.94 26.01 -33.69
N PHE A 31 18.57 24.81 -34.09
CA PHE A 31 17.49 24.08 -33.39
C PHE A 31 18.03 23.75 -32.02
N SER A 32 17.70 24.58 -31.06
CA SER A 32 17.76 24.19 -29.66
C SER A 32 16.83 23.00 -29.54
N SER A 33 17.37 21.79 -29.46
CA SER A 33 16.58 20.64 -29.05
C SER A 33 15.90 21.03 -27.74
N PRO A 34 14.57 20.91 -27.61
CA PRO A 34 13.96 21.08 -26.31
C PRO A 34 14.66 20.07 -25.40
N ALA A 35 15.21 20.54 -24.28
CA ALA A 35 15.66 19.66 -23.22
C ALA A 35 14.51 18.72 -22.97
N SER A 36 14.72 17.42 -23.20
CA SER A 36 13.76 16.39 -22.83
C SER A 36 13.52 16.60 -21.34
N ALA A 37 12.36 17.15 -20.98
CA ALA A 37 11.93 17.14 -19.61
C ALA A 37 11.95 15.66 -19.23
N GLN A 38 12.86 15.24 -18.34
CA GLN A 38 12.81 13.92 -17.74
C GLN A 38 11.43 13.85 -17.11
N SER A 39 10.59 12.94 -17.61
CA SER A 39 9.33 12.63 -16.95
C SER A 39 9.69 12.11 -15.58
N SER A 40 9.26 12.80 -14.54
CA SER A 40 9.43 12.33 -13.17
C SER A 40 8.70 11.01 -13.02
N SER A 41 9.36 10.02 -12.47
CA SER A 41 8.76 8.73 -12.13
C SER A 41 8.02 8.83 -10.80
N CYS A 42 6.92 8.11 -10.63
CA CYS A 42 6.24 7.98 -9.33
C CYS A 42 7.19 7.44 -8.26
N ALA A 43 8.18 6.66 -8.67
CA ALA A 43 9.23 6.06 -7.85
C ALA A 43 10.33 7.05 -7.38
N ASP A 44 10.38 8.28 -7.92
CA ASP A 44 11.45 9.22 -7.60
C ASP A 44 11.49 9.54 -6.09
N PRO A 45 12.68 9.48 -5.46
CA PRO A 45 12.83 9.79 -4.04
C PRO A 45 12.59 11.28 -3.74
N VAL A 46 12.28 11.58 -2.49
CA VAL A 46 12.22 12.97 -1.99
C VAL A 46 13.65 13.48 -1.77
N THR A 47 14.09 14.41 -2.61
CA THR A 47 15.44 14.99 -2.55
C THR A 47 15.47 16.49 -2.28
N SER A 48 14.30 17.15 -2.29
CA SER A 48 14.21 18.61 -2.12
C SER A 48 12.84 19.01 -1.58
N ALA A 49 12.82 20.19 -0.95
CA ALA A 49 11.56 20.78 -0.49
C ALA A 49 10.67 21.20 -1.69
N PRO A 50 9.35 21.07 -1.56
CA PRO A 50 8.42 21.50 -2.60
C PRO A 50 8.43 23.02 -2.78
N THR A 51 8.17 23.48 -4.02
CA THR A 51 8.13 24.91 -4.35
C THR A 51 6.74 25.52 -4.23
N GLY A 52 5.70 24.71 -4.18
CA GLY A 52 4.28 25.13 -4.10
C GLY A 52 3.40 24.08 -3.41
N PRO A 53 2.08 24.34 -3.33
CA PRO A 53 1.14 23.41 -2.73
C PRO A 53 0.99 22.14 -3.56
N ALA A 54 0.93 21.00 -2.87
CA ALA A 54 0.58 19.73 -3.48
C ALA A 54 -0.93 19.71 -3.82
N THR A 55 -1.30 19.12 -4.94
CA THR A 55 -2.69 18.85 -5.30
C THR A 55 -2.96 17.36 -5.16
N VAL A 56 -4.06 16.99 -4.52
CA VAL A 56 -4.54 15.61 -4.39
C VAL A 56 -5.81 15.47 -5.21
N SER A 57 -5.92 14.43 -6.01
CA SER A 57 -7.09 14.10 -6.84
C SER A 57 -7.51 12.65 -6.58
N ALA A 58 -8.61 12.21 -7.19
CA ALA A 58 -9.07 10.84 -7.11
C ALA A 58 -9.22 10.22 -8.50
N THR A 59 -8.89 8.93 -8.61
CA THR A 59 -9.06 8.12 -9.81
C THR A 59 -9.72 6.78 -9.49
N SER A 60 -10.14 6.03 -10.50
CA SER A 60 -10.68 4.67 -10.35
C SER A 60 -9.59 3.65 -10.64
N THR A 61 -9.50 2.62 -9.80
CA THR A 61 -8.59 1.48 -9.91
C THR A 61 -9.35 0.18 -9.65
N PRO A 62 -8.73 -1.00 -9.78
CA PRO A 62 -9.33 -2.27 -9.33
C PRO A 62 -9.69 -2.28 -7.83
N TYR A 63 -9.04 -1.46 -7.01
CA TYR A 63 -9.31 -1.29 -5.58
C TYR A 63 -10.46 -0.31 -5.28
N GLY A 64 -11.16 0.18 -6.30
CA GLY A 64 -12.17 1.22 -6.21
C GLY A 64 -11.62 2.60 -6.52
N ARG A 65 -12.27 3.65 -5.97
CA ARG A 65 -11.75 5.03 -6.10
C ARG A 65 -10.65 5.26 -5.08
N VAL A 66 -9.52 5.81 -5.52
CA VAL A 66 -8.35 6.04 -4.67
C VAL A 66 -7.79 7.44 -4.89
N LEU A 67 -7.02 7.91 -3.90
CA LEU A 67 -6.29 9.17 -4.01
C LEU A 67 -5.05 9.00 -4.90
N VAL A 68 -4.78 10.06 -5.67
CA VAL A 68 -3.57 10.21 -6.50
C VAL A 68 -3.03 11.62 -6.38
N VAL A 69 -1.77 11.83 -6.74
CA VAL A 69 -1.21 13.18 -6.93
C VAL A 69 -1.97 13.86 -8.06
N GLY A 70 -2.54 15.05 -7.81
CA GLY A 70 -3.46 15.70 -8.74
C GLY A 70 -2.78 16.55 -9.82
N SER A 71 -1.55 17.01 -9.59
CA SER A 71 -0.82 17.88 -10.52
C SER A 71 0.68 17.86 -10.29
N GLY A 72 1.43 18.44 -11.24
CA GLY A 72 2.88 18.53 -11.17
C GLY A 72 3.60 17.30 -11.71
N ALA A 73 4.85 17.12 -11.29
CA ALA A 73 5.75 16.10 -11.83
C ALA A 73 5.25 14.67 -11.57
N TYR A 74 4.50 14.46 -10.49
CA TYR A 74 4.00 13.16 -10.04
C TYR A 74 2.49 12.98 -10.29
N ALA A 75 1.90 13.77 -11.17
CA ALA A 75 0.46 13.71 -11.44
C ALA A 75 0.02 12.31 -11.85
N GLY A 76 -1.01 11.79 -11.17
CA GLY A 76 -1.55 10.44 -11.39
C GLY A 76 -0.87 9.33 -10.59
N CYS A 77 0.22 9.60 -9.86
CA CYS A 77 0.84 8.61 -8.97
C CYS A 77 -0.08 8.30 -7.79
N SER A 78 -0.22 7.03 -7.47
CA SER A 78 -1.06 6.55 -6.38
C SER A 78 -0.56 7.03 -5.02
N LEU A 79 -1.51 7.23 -4.10
CA LEU A 79 -1.22 7.68 -2.74
C LEU A 79 -1.67 6.63 -1.73
N TYR A 80 -0.81 6.43 -0.75
CA TYR A 80 -0.91 5.40 0.26
C TYR A 80 -0.90 5.99 1.66
N LEU A 81 -1.48 5.26 2.59
CA LEU A 81 -1.32 5.44 4.04
C LEU A 81 -0.69 4.19 4.66
N LEU A 82 0.01 4.37 5.77
CA LEU A 82 0.53 3.28 6.60
C LEU A 82 -0.29 3.16 7.89
N THR A 83 -0.78 1.97 8.20
CA THR A 83 -1.64 1.76 9.38
C THR A 83 -0.94 2.10 10.69
N SER A 84 0.34 1.82 10.81
CA SER A 84 1.12 2.10 12.03
C SER A 84 1.41 3.60 12.26
N ASP A 85 1.35 4.45 11.22
CA ASP A 85 1.44 5.91 11.39
C ASP A 85 0.24 6.50 12.15
N GLN A 86 -0.84 5.73 12.35
CA GLN A 86 -1.94 6.13 13.24
C GLN A 86 -1.47 6.33 14.68
N LEU A 87 -0.38 5.69 15.10
CA LEU A 87 0.21 5.91 16.43
C LEU A 87 0.65 7.36 16.63
N HIS A 88 1.15 8.03 15.59
CA HIS A 88 1.49 9.45 15.67
C HIS A 88 0.26 10.29 16.05
N ALA A 89 -0.86 10.07 15.38
CA ALA A 89 -2.11 10.78 15.66
C ALA A 89 -2.72 10.43 17.02
N LEU A 90 -2.58 9.17 17.48
CA LEU A 90 -3.19 8.68 18.71
C LEU A 90 -2.37 9.01 19.98
N SER A 91 -1.06 9.04 19.90
CA SER A 91 -0.16 9.13 21.06
C SER A 91 0.96 10.15 20.95
N GLY A 92 1.11 10.81 19.77
CA GLY A 92 2.26 11.67 19.49
C GLY A 92 3.58 10.90 19.34
N ALA A 93 3.53 9.59 19.10
CA ALA A 93 4.71 8.78 18.80
C ALA A 93 5.39 9.24 17.50
N ASP A 94 6.65 8.88 17.30
CA ASP A 94 7.33 9.09 16.01
C ASP A 94 6.60 8.36 14.87
N PHE A 95 6.79 8.83 13.63
CA PHE A 95 6.24 8.14 12.45
C PHE A 95 6.89 6.78 12.28
N ALA A 96 6.09 5.76 12.00
CA ALA A 96 6.59 4.41 11.76
C ALA A 96 7.42 4.35 10.46
N CYS A 97 6.96 5.04 9.41
CA CYS A 97 7.77 5.28 8.21
C CYS A 97 8.61 6.55 8.40
N SER A 98 9.85 6.36 8.78
CA SER A 98 10.82 7.42 9.06
C SER A 98 12.18 7.09 8.41
N ASP A 99 13.13 8.04 8.47
CA ASP A 99 14.52 7.82 8.04
C ASP A 99 15.20 6.65 8.76
N ASN A 100 14.79 6.36 10.00
CA ASN A 100 15.31 5.25 10.81
C ASN A 100 14.73 3.88 10.42
N ALA A 101 13.56 3.86 9.78
CA ALA A 101 12.99 2.63 9.23
C ALA A 101 13.68 2.32 7.89
N ASN A 102 14.60 1.36 7.92
CA ASN A 102 15.56 1.16 6.83
C ASN A 102 15.48 -0.24 6.26
N VAL A 103 15.06 -0.36 5.00
CA VAL A 103 15.08 -1.61 4.24
C VAL A 103 16.21 -1.56 3.21
N LEU A 104 17.05 -2.56 3.19
CA LEU A 104 18.15 -2.65 2.22
C LEU A 104 19.07 -1.42 2.20
N GLY A 105 19.23 -0.76 3.35
CA GLY A 105 20.04 0.46 3.44
C GLY A 105 19.35 1.71 2.87
N LYS A 106 18.01 1.71 2.70
CA LYS A 106 17.24 2.84 2.16
C LYS A 106 16.19 3.33 3.16
N PRO A 107 16.09 4.64 3.38
CA PRO A 107 15.08 5.21 4.28
C PRO A 107 13.66 4.97 3.76
N CYS A 108 12.73 4.75 4.72
CA CYS A 108 11.32 4.53 4.40
C CYS A 108 10.69 5.76 3.73
N ASP A 109 10.76 6.89 4.38
CA ASP A 109 9.98 8.10 4.08
C ASP A 109 10.47 8.96 2.92
N THR A 110 11.70 8.75 2.48
CA THR A 110 12.29 9.51 1.38
C THR A 110 12.56 8.69 0.13
N VAL A 111 12.76 7.37 0.26
CA VAL A 111 13.16 6.51 -0.86
C VAL A 111 12.14 5.41 -1.14
N LEU A 112 11.75 4.61 -0.14
CA LEU A 112 10.86 3.46 -0.37
C LEU A 112 9.40 3.89 -0.47
N TRP A 113 8.99 4.80 0.42
CA TRP A 113 7.66 5.40 0.44
C TRP A 113 7.78 6.93 0.46
N PRO A 114 8.12 7.55 -0.68
CA PRO A 114 8.38 8.98 -0.71
C PRO A 114 7.20 9.80 -0.20
N ALA A 115 7.41 10.53 0.90
CA ALA A 115 6.39 11.37 1.51
C ALA A 115 5.84 12.41 0.53
N LEU A 116 4.52 12.61 0.49
CA LEU A 116 3.92 13.68 -0.30
C LEU A 116 4.08 15.01 0.42
N LEU A 117 5.10 15.77 0.06
CA LEU A 117 5.38 17.08 0.67
C LEU A 117 4.61 18.22 0.00
N THR A 118 4.34 19.28 0.77
CA THR A 118 3.65 20.48 0.31
C THR A 118 4.29 21.76 0.87
N LYS A 119 4.21 22.84 0.12
CA LYS A 119 4.49 24.19 0.61
C LYS A 119 3.20 24.97 0.69
N GLY A 120 2.70 25.14 1.91
CA GLY A 120 1.37 25.71 2.17
C GLY A 120 0.26 24.64 2.18
N ALA A 121 -0.99 25.07 2.31
CA ALA A 121 -2.13 24.18 2.36
C ALA A 121 -2.27 23.36 1.07
N PRO A 122 -2.46 22.03 1.16
CA PRO A 122 -2.68 21.20 -0.02
C PRO A 122 -4.02 21.56 -0.70
N LEU A 123 -4.11 21.30 -1.99
CA LEU A 123 -5.28 21.62 -2.82
C LEU A 123 -6.07 20.36 -3.15
N ALA A 124 -7.40 20.44 -2.98
CA ALA A 124 -8.31 19.39 -3.42
C ALA A 124 -8.56 19.50 -4.93
N GLY A 125 -8.20 18.47 -5.66
CA GLY A 125 -8.56 18.27 -7.05
C GLY A 125 -9.88 17.51 -7.19
N PRO A 126 -10.22 17.07 -8.42
CA PRO A 126 -11.46 16.36 -8.70
C PRO A 126 -11.65 15.13 -7.82
N GLY A 127 -12.81 15.02 -7.18
CA GLY A 127 -13.25 13.85 -6.44
C GLY A 127 -12.66 13.70 -5.03
N VAL A 128 -11.96 14.71 -4.52
CA VAL A 128 -11.37 14.75 -3.18
C VAL A 128 -12.26 15.60 -2.25
N ASN A 129 -12.46 15.12 -1.02
CA ASN A 129 -13.09 15.92 0.02
C ASN A 129 -12.07 16.89 0.64
N PRO A 130 -12.21 18.22 0.45
CA PRO A 130 -11.23 19.18 0.95
C PRO A 130 -11.14 19.22 2.49
N ASP A 131 -12.21 18.85 3.19
CA ASP A 131 -12.26 18.88 4.66
C ASP A 131 -11.37 17.79 5.30
N LEU A 132 -10.97 16.78 4.54
CA LEU A 132 -10.09 15.72 4.98
C LEU A 132 -8.61 16.03 4.71
N LEU A 133 -8.32 17.05 3.89
CA LEU A 133 -6.93 17.46 3.62
C LEU A 133 -6.34 18.25 4.78
N GLY A 134 -5.11 17.92 5.12
CA GLY A 134 -4.35 18.61 6.15
C GLY A 134 -2.86 18.48 5.91
N THR A 135 -2.08 18.88 6.91
CA THR A 135 -0.62 18.72 6.91
C THR A 135 -0.13 18.31 8.28
N VAL A 136 1.00 17.63 8.30
CA VAL A 136 1.77 17.35 9.50
C VAL A 136 3.22 17.77 9.27
N THR A 137 3.86 18.29 10.33
CA THR A 137 5.27 18.68 10.27
C THR A 137 6.15 17.45 10.45
N ARG A 138 7.06 17.22 9.50
CA ARG A 138 8.10 16.19 9.59
C ARG A 138 9.41 16.82 10.05
N THR A 139 9.99 16.24 11.08
CA THR A 139 11.30 16.66 11.63
C THR A 139 12.40 15.63 11.38
N ASP A 140 12.02 14.48 10.87
CA ASP A 140 12.82 13.29 10.65
C ASP A 140 13.31 13.13 9.20
N LEU A 141 12.84 13.99 8.27
CA LEU A 141 13.28 13.92 6.86
C LEU A 141 14.69 14.47 6.69
N PRO A 142 15.65 13.71 6.16
CA PRO A 142 17.04 14.13 6.01
C PRO A 142 17.17 15.40 5.15
N GLY A 143 17.78 16.43 5.69
CA GLY A 143 18.03 17.70 4.98
C GLY A 143 16.77 18.56 4.71
N LEU A 144 15.60 18.14 5.20
CA LEU A 144 14.30 18.80 4.98
C LEU A 144 13.60 19.13 6.31
N SER A 145 14.34 19.69 7.27
CA SER A 145 13.81 20.02 8.60
C SER A 145 12.54 20.87 8.53
N ALA A 146 11.51 20.47 9.30
CA ALA A 146 10.20 21.10 9.33
C ALA A 146 9.43 21.10 7.99
N ALA A 147 9.68 20.10 7.14
CA ALA A 147 8.87 19.90 5.94
C ALA A 147 7.41 19.61 6.30
N GLN A 148 6.49 20.10 5.47
CA GLN A 148 5.06 19.78 5.62
C GLN A 148 4.72 18.62 4.73
N GLN A 149 4.25 17.52 5.33
CA GLN A 149 3.69 16.37 4.61
C GLN A 149 2.17 16.51 4.53
N VAL A 150 1.60 16.21 3.37
CA VAL A 150 0.14 16.17 3.20
C VAL A 150 -0.44 15.03 4.03
N THR A 151 -1.56 15.30 4.70
CA THR A 151 -2.38 14.29 5.36
C THR A 151 -3.77 14.24 4.73
N TYR A 152 -4.42 13.08 4.86
CA TYR A 152 -5.82 12.90 4.52
C TYR A 152 -6.54 12.18 5.66
N ALA A 153 -7.63 12.75 6.16
CA ALA A 153 -8.25 12.31 7.42
C ALA A 153 -7.24 12.16 8.58
N GLY A 154 -6.22 13.02 8.62
CA GLY A 154 -5.14 13.00 9.62
C GLY A 154 -4.01 11.99 9.35
N GLN A 155 -4.14 11.13 8.33
CA GLN A 155 -3.11 10.14 7.97
C GLN A 155 -2.13 10.73 6.96
N PRO A 156 -0.79 10.59 7.17
CA PRO A 156 0.22 11.01 6.21
C PRO A 156 0.08 10.26 4.88
N LEU A 157 0.32 10.97 3.77
CA LEU A 157 0.25 10.41 2.44
C LEU A 157 1.64 10.18 1.84
N TYR A 158 1.80 9.03 1.18
CA TYR A 158 3.05 8.59 0.57
C TYR A 158 2.81 8.13 -0.87
N ARG A 159 3.87 8.15 -1.69
CA ARG A 159 3.98 7.42 -2.96
C ARG A 159 4.71 6.11 -2.70
N PHE A 160 4.81 5.24 -3.70
CA PHE A 160 5.57 3.99 -3.60
C PHE A 160 6.70 3.93 -4.63
N PHE A 161 7.87 3.41 -4.23
CA PHE A 161 9.08 3.42 -5.07
C PHE A 161 9.03 2.44 -6.25
N LEU A 162 8.07 1.54 -6.30
CA LEU A 162 7.86 0.60 -7.41
C LEU A 162 6.67 0.97 -8.28
N ASP A 163 5.91 1.99 -7.93
CA ASP A 163 4.99 2.65 -8.85
C ASP A 163 5.83 3.52 -9.79
N GLU A 164 6.22 3.01 -10.95
CA GLU A 164 7.09 3.72 -11.90
C GLU A 164 6.32 4.76 -12.72
N VAL A 165 5.06 4.46 -13.04
CA VAL A 165 4.21 5.30 -13.88
C VAL A 165 2.85 5.60 -13.22
N PRO A 166 2.16 6.70 -13.63
CA PRO A 166 0.83 7.02 -13.15
C PRO A 166 -0.16 5.88 -13.34
N GLY A 167 -0.94 5.60 -12.28
CA GLY A 167 -1.98 4.57 -12.27
C GLY A 167 -1.54 3.21 -11.76
N GLU A 168 -0.26 2.99 -11.54
CA GLU A 168 0.23 1.79 -10.85
C GLU A 168 -0.16 1.81 -9.36
N THR A 169 -0.34 0.62 -8.81
CA THR A 169 -0.82 0.39 -7.44
C THR A 169 -0.08 -0.76 -6.75
N GLU A 170 1.21 -0.92 -7.08
CA GLU A 170 2.05 -2.04 -6.63
C GLU A 170 2.24 -2.10 -5.10
N GLY A 171 2.02 -0.98 -4.41
CA GLY A 171 2.09 -0.91 -2.95
C GLY A 171 0.77 -1.22 -2.23
N ALA A 172 -0.30 -1.59 -2.97
CA ALA A 172 -1.61 -1.83 -2.38
C ALA A 172 -1.62 -3.09 -1.52
N ASN A 173 -2.11 -2.97 -0.28
CA ASN A 173 -2.20 -4.07 0.70
C ASN A 173 -0.82 -4.68 1.08
N LEU A 174 0.27 -3.95 0.88
CA LEU A 174 1.61 -4.43 1.21
C LEU A 174 1.84 -4.42 2.72
N ASP A 175 2.15 -5.58 3.29
CA ASP A 175 2.63 -5.67 4.66
C ASP A 175 4.08 -5.18 4.76
N ASP A 176 4.35 -4.34 5.76
CA ASP A 176 5.67 -3.75 5.96
C ASP A 176 6.22 -4.12 7.35
N PRO A 177 7.03 -5.19 7.41
CA PRO A 177 7.62 -5.66 8.67
C PRO A 177 8.78 -4.81 9.17
N VAL A 178 9.23 -3.84 8.38
CA VAL A 178 10.45 -3.06 8.67
C VAL A 178 10.17 -1.68 9.23
N THR A 179 8.95 -1.19 9.12
CA THR A 179 8.50 -0.01 9.88
C THR A 179 8.43 -0.34 11.37
N SER A 180 8.50 0.66 12.23
CA SER A 180 8.49 0.46 13.69
C SER A 180 7.40 1.30 14.35
N PRO A 181 6.28 0.67 14.76
CA PRO A 181 5.94 -0.74 14.59
C PRO A 181 5.63 -1.12 13.12
N PRO A 182 5.61 -2.42 12.80
CA PRO A 182 5.16 -2.90 11.49
C PRO A 182 3.75 -2.44 11.15
N GLY A 183 3.42 -2.36 9.86
CA GLY A 183 2.10 -1.92 9.41
C GLY A 183 1.77 -2.39 8.01
N ILE A 184 0.56 -2.07 7.57
CA ILE A 184 0.07 -2.39 6.23
C ILE A 184 -0.12 -1.10 5.45
N TRP A 185 0.36 -1.09 4.22
CA TRP A 185 0.18 -0.02 3.27
C TRP A 185 -1.13 -0.20 2.51
N TYR A 186 -1.95 0.82 2.52
CA TYR A 186 -3.21 0.82 1.81
C TYR A 186 -3.32 2.03 0.89
N LEU A 187 -3.94 1.82 -0.28
CA LEU A 187 -4.52 2.91 -1.05
C LEU A 187 -5.60 3.61 -0.22
N VAL A 188 -5.90 4.87 -0.54
CA VAL A 188 -6.77 5.71 0.29
C VAL A 188 -8.09 6.01 -0.42
N ASP A 189 -9.21 5.67 0.22
CA ASP A 189 -10.56 6.04 -0.24
C ASP A 189 -10.76 7.56 -0.15
N PRO A 190 -11.12 8.25 -1.26
CA PRO A 190 -11.25 9.70 -1.27
C PRO A 190 -12.48 10.23 -0.53
N GLY A 191 -13.46 9.38 -0.26
CA GLY A 191 -14.70 9.77 0.43
C GLY A 191 -14.55 9.86 1.94
N ARG A 192 -13.71 8.98 2.52
CA ARG A 192 -13.58 8.83 3.98
C ARG A 192 -12.15 8.96 4.49
N GLY A 193 -11.13 8.78 3.63
CA GLY A 193 -9.73 8.69 4.06
C GLY A 193 -9.38 7.36 4.72
N THR A 194 -10.21 6.35 4.53
CA THR A 194 -9.99 4.99 5.02
C THR A 194 -9.27 4.15 3.97
N PRO A 195 -8.72 2.95 4.33
CA PRO A 195 -8.16 2.02 3.37
C PRO A 195 -9.11 1.65 2.23
N ALA A 196 -8.59 1.63 1.00
CA ALA A 196 -9.20 1.05 -0.19
C ALA A 196 -8.46 -0.25 -0.53
N THR A 197 -9.11 -1.40 -0.31
CA THR A 197 -8.43 -2.70 -0.22
C THR A 197 -8.77 -3.69 -1.33
N GLY A 198 -9.75 -3.39 -2.19
CA GLY A 198 -10.29 -4.37 -3.13
C GLY A 198 -11.07 -5.49 -2.42
N GLN A 199 -11.29 -6.60 -3.12
CA GLN A 199 -11.97 -7.78 -2.60
C GLN A 199 -10.99 -8.67 -1.83
N ALA A 200 -11.32 -9.02 -0.58
CA ALA A 200 -10.53 -9.96 0.20
C ALA A 200 -10.77 -11.40 -0.25
N GLN A 201 -9.69 -12.18 -0.31
CA GLN A 201 -9.73 -13.63 -0.56
C GLN A 201 -9.21 -14.38 0.65
N LEU A 202 -9.92 -15.44 1.06
CA LEU A 202 -9.57 -16.30 2.20
C LEU A 202 -9.33 -17.72 1.71
N GLN A 203 -8.23 -18.32 2.19
CA GLN A 203 -7.85 -19.70 1.82
C GLN A 203 -7.28 -20.45 3.02
N LEU A 204 -7.16 -21.76 2.93
CA LEU A 204 -6.42 -22.53 3.92
C LEU A 204 -4.96 -22.62 3.52
N GLU A 205 -4.10 -22.34 4.49
CA GLU A 205 -2.64 -22.37 4.33
C GLU A 205 -1.97 -23.09 5.48
N THR A 206 -0.80 -23.62 5.22
CA THR A 206 0.01 -24.30 6.23
C THR A 206 1.27 -23.49 6.51
N ALA A 207 1.48 -23.14 7.77
CA ALA A 207 2.59 -22.31 8.19
C ALA A 207 3.18 -22.77 9.53
N PRO A 208 4.47 -22.51 9.80
CA PRO A 208 5.11 -22.86 11.06
C PRO A 208 4.65 -21.92 12.19
N VAL A 209 4.30 -22.48 13.33
CA VAL A 209 4.00 -21.72 14.54
C VAL A 209 5.31 -21.14 15.10
N GLY A 210 5.31 -19.81 15.35
CA GLY A 210 6.50 -19.09 15.84
C GLY A 210 7.70 -19.13 14.88
N GLY A 211 7.46 -19.35 13.58
CA GLY A 211 8.48 -19.37 12.53
C GLY A 211 9.36 -20.62 12.48
N THR A 212 9.43 -21.43 13.53
CA THR A 212 10.26 -22.64 13.63
C THR A 212 9.56 -23.80 14.33
N GLY A 213 8.34 -23.61 14.76
CA GLY A 213 7.51 -24.64 15.41
C GLY A 213 6.91 -25.63 14.41
N PRO A 214 5.98 -26.47 14.89
CA PRO A 214 5.26 -27.37 14.00
C PRO A 214 4.39 -26.58 13.03
N ASP A 215 4.19 -27.13 11.84
CA ASP A 215 3.28 -26.58 10.85
C ASP A 215 1.83 -26.79 11.29
N GLU A 216 1.04 -25.74 11.17
CA GLU A 216 -0.42 -25.79 11.36
C GLU A 216 -1.14 -25.30 10.10
N THR A 217 -2.25 -25.95 9.75
CA THR A 217 -3.14 -25.48 8.70
C THR A 217 -4.19 -24.55 9.31
N VAL A 218 -4.23 -23.32 8.82
CA VAL A 218 -5.09 -22.25 9.34
C VAL A 218 -5.74 -21.48 8.22
N LEU A 219 -6.79 -20.72 8.55
CA LEU A 219 -7.35 -19.74 7.65
C LEU A 219 -6.37 -18.59 7.46
N ALA A 220 -6.17 -18.17 6.22
CA ALA A 220 -5.29 -17.06 5.84
C ALA A 220 -6.00 -16.13 4.85
N ALA A 221 -5.67 -14.85 4.89
CA ALA A 221 -6.07 -13.87 3.90
C ALA A 221 -4.97 -13.74 2.85
N SER A 222 -5.35 -13.88 1.57
CA SER A 222 -4.50 -13.45 0.47
C SER A 222 -4.54 -11.93 0.43
N MET A 223 -3.40 -11.32 0.62
CA MET A 223 -3.23 -9.91 0.34
C MET A 223 -3.05 -9.81 -1.17
N ASN A 224 -4.06 -9.28 -1.87
CA ASN A 224 -3.98 -9.02 -3.30
C ASN A 224 -2.97 -7.91 -3.53
N ASP A 225 -1.71 -8.27 -3.54
CA ASP A 225 -0.67 -7.45 -4.09
C ASP A 225 -0.49 -7.84 -5.57
N ASP A 226 -0.72 -6.91 -6.46
CA ASP A 226 -0.26 -7.00 -7.85
C ASP A 226 1.28 -6.99 -7.90
N PHE A 227 1.92 -7.04 -6.71
CA PHE A 227 3.34 -6.92 -6.55
C PHE A 227 4.03 -8.18 -7.09
N SER A 228 4.56 -8.07 -8.30
CA SER A 228 5.20 -9.17 -9.04
C SER A 228 6.41 -9.80 -8.32
N VAL A 229 6.93 -9.18 -7.26
CA VAL A 229 8.04 -9.69 -6.45
C VAL A 229 7.57 -10.68 -5.39
N PHE A 230 6.27 -10.61 -4.99
CA PHE A 230 5.70 -11.46 -3.95
C PHE A 230 4.34 -12.03 -4.35
N PRO A 231 4.25 -12.70 -5.51
CA PRO A 231 2.96 -13.24 -5.95
C PRO A 231 2.46 -14.27 -4.93
N ASN A 232 1.21 -14.10 -4.49
CA ASN A 232 0.50 -15.00 -3.60
C ASN A 232 0.99 -15.03 -2.14
N ALA A 233 1.43 -13.90 -1.59
CA ALA A 233 1.61 -13.80 -0.14
C ALA A 233 0.25 -13.95 0.56
N SER A 234 0.18 -14.82 1.55
CA SER A 234 -1.00 -14.99 2.41
C SER A 234 -0.58 -14.88 3.88
N PHE A 235 -1.46 -14.32 4.70
CA PHE A 235 -1.20 -14.08 6.11
C PHE A 235 -2.21 -14.84 6.96
N PRO A 236 -1.76 -15.51 8.03
CA PRO A 236 -2.66 -16.10 9.00
C PRO A 236 -3.67 -15.08 9.50
N VAL A 237 -4.92 -15.49 9.68
CA VAL A 237 -5.92 -14.63 10.27
C VAL A 237 -6.35 -15.13 11.63
N TYR A 238 -6.74 -14.20 12.49
CA TYR A 238 -7.03 -14.42 13.89
C TYR A 238 -8.42 -13.92 14.25
N THR A 239 -9.01 -14.52 15.29
CA THR A 239 -10.19 -14.01 15.97
C THR A 239 -9.83 -13.58 17.39
N ALA A 240 -10.42 -12.48 17.88
CA ALA A 240 -10.27 -12.05 19.25
C ALA A 240 -11.33 -12.69 20.17
N SER A 241 -10.93 -13.15 21.36
CA SER A 241 -11.86 -13.76 22.31
C SER A 241 -12.93 -12.80 22.82
N THR A 242 -12.66 -11.50 22.77
CA THR A 242 -13.58 -10.42 23.15
C THR A 242 -14.68 -10.16 22.14
N ASP A 243 -14.50 -10.59 20.90
CA ASP A 243 -15.44 -10.35 19.79
C ASP A 243 -16.52 -11.44 19.68
N ARG A 244 -16.60 -12.34 20.66
CA ARG A 244 -17.60 -13.41 20.66
C ARG A 244 -19.01 -12.85 20.84
N GLY A 245 -19.92 -13.26 19.95
CA GLY A 245 -21.35 -12.96 20.05
C GLY A 245 -21.89 -11.96 19.07
N HIS A 246 -21.16 -11.65 17.98
CA HIS A 246 -21.74 -10.94 16.84
C HIS A 246 -22.63 -11.91 16.05
N GLU A 247 -23.94 -11.85 16.28
CA GLU A 247 -24.87 -12.44 15.33
C GLU A 247 -24.79 -11.64 14.02
N GLN A 248 -24.87 -12.34 12.91
CA GLN A 248 -24.76 -11.82 11.56
C GLN A 248 -25.66 -10.58 11.39
N GLY A 249 -25.08 -9.39 11.32
CA GLY A 249 -25.77 -8.15 11.01
C GLY A 249 -25.86 -7.07 12.10
N ASP A 250 -25.45 -7.31 13.35
CA ASP A 250 -25.53 -6.30 14.40
C ASP A 250 -24.18 -5.91 15.02
N VAL A 251 -23.49 -4.96 14.38
CA VAL A 251 -22.30 -4.29 14.91
C VAL A 251 -22.61 -3.22 15.96
N ARG A 252 -23.89 -2.98 16.27
CA ARG A 252 -24.32 -1.92 17.17
C ARG A 252 -24.52 -2.38 18.61
N SER A 253 -24.20 -3.62 18.94
CA SER A 253 -24.34 -4.10 20.30
C SER A 253 -23.24 -3.50 21.20
N HIS A 254 -23.49 -2.29 21.68
CA HIS A 254 -22.79 -1.69 22.81
C HIS A 254 -23.26 -2.41 24.08
N GLU A 255 -22.55 -3.42 24.52
CA GLU A 255 -22.72 -3.91 25.88
C GLU A 255 -21.77 -3.13 26.80
N ASN A 256 -22.33 -2.37 27.72
CA ASN A 256 -21.61 -1.56 28.73
C ASN A 256 -20.67 -0.47 28.16
N GLY A 257 -20.96 0.12 27.00
CA GLY A 257 -20.20 1.24 26.44
C GLY A 257 -18.82 0.87 25.90
N ARG A 258 -18.54 -0.42 25.67
CA ARG A 258 -17.33 -0.90 25.01
C ARG A 258 -17.65 -1.40 23.61
N GLU A 259 -16.96 -0.87 22.64
CA GLU A 259 -17.01 -1.37 21.28
C GLU A 259 -16.44 -2.80 21.25
N LYS A 260 -17.13 -3.72 20.57
CA LYS A 260 -16.78 -5.14 20.56
C LYS A 260 -15.76 -5.52 19.47
N VAL A 261 -15.30 -4.59 18.67
CA VAL A 261 -14.27 -4.84 17.66
C VAL A 261 -12.97 -4.11 18.02
N CYS A 262 -11.87 -4.75 17.75
CA CYS A 262 -10.55 -4.17 17.92
C CYS A 262 -10.40 -2.88 17.08
N HIS A 263 -10.17 -1.73 17.72
CA HIS A 263 -9.97 -0.42 17.11
C HIS A 263 -8.89 0.40 17.82
N GLY A 264 -8.53 1.57 17.28
CA GLY A 264 -7.47 2.43 17.84
C GLY A 264 -6.15 1.67 17.93
N LEU A 265 -5.50 1.70 19.09
CA LEU A 265 -4.21 1.01 19.30
C LEU A 265 -4.29 -0.49 19.02
N CYS A 266 -5.41 -1.13 19.34
CA CYS A 266 -5.60 -2.54 19.01
C CYS A 266 -5.46 -2.79 17.50
N ALA A 267 -6.13 -1.98 16.68
CA ALA A 267 -6.11 -2.15 15.22
C ALA A 267 -4.75 -1.80 14.58
N VAL A 268 -3.85 -1.14 15.30
CA VAL A 268 -2.46 -0.95 14.86
C VAL A 268 -1.67 -2.25 14.97
N TYR A 269 -1.83 -2.99 16.06
CA TYR A 269 -1.11 -4.25 16.27
C TYR A 269 -1.83 -5.46 15.67
N TRP A 270 -3.16 -5.39 15.61
CA TRP A 270 -4.05 -6.40 15.04
C TRP A 270 -4.93 -5.76 13.96
N PRO A 271 -4.35 -5.47 12.78
CA PRO A 271 -5.11 -4.87 11.69
C PRO A 271 -6.30 -5.72 11.28
N PRO A 272 -7.49 -5.12 11.07
CA PRO A 272 -8.63 -5.88 10.55
C PRO A 272 -8.37 -6.38 9.14
N VAL A 273 -8.86 -7.55 8.80
CA VAL A 273 -8.94 -8.00 7.40
C VAL A 273 -10.05 -7.22 6.72
N LEU A 274 -9.69 -6.23 5.92
CA LEU A 274 -10.63 -5.35 5.25
C LEU A 274 -11.01 -5.87 3.85
N THR A 275 -12.19 -5.46 3.39
CA THR A 275 -12.68 -5.79 2.04
C THR A 275 -13.57 -4.67 1.52
N SER A 276 -13.51 -4.35 0.24
CA SER A 276 -14.44 -3.42 -0.42
C SER A 276 -15.70 -4.11 -0.94
N GLU A 277 -15.63 -5.43 -1.14
CA GLU A 277 -16.70 -6.26 -1.69
C GLU A 277 -16.95 -7.49 -0.81
N ARG A 278 -17.89 -8.35 -1.23
CA ARG A 278 -18.08 -9.64 -0.54
C ARG A 278 -16.80 -10.47 -0.62
N PRO A 279 -16.27 -10.96 0.52
CA PRO A 279 -15.04 -11.75 0.51
C PRO A 279 -15.25 -13.06 -0.27
N GLU A 280 -14.20 -13.54 -0.92
CA GLU A 280 -14.19 -14.75 -1.74
C GLU A 280 -13.48 -15.89 -1.02
N ALA A 281 -14.07 -17.08 -1.10
CA ALA A 281 -13.50 -18.30 -0.55
C ALA A 281 -12.57 -18.96 -1.58
N GLY A 282 -11.31 -19.10 -1.21
CA GLY A 282 -10.34 -19.93 -1.90
C GLY A 282 -10.42 -21.40 -1.49
N PRO A 283 -9.44 -22.21 -1.89
CA PRO A 283 -9.42 -23.65 -1.62
C PRO A 283 -9.57 -23.99 -0.14
N GLY A 284 -10.50 -24.88 0.17
CA GLY A 284 -10.73 -25.40 1.50
C GLY A 284 -11.54 -24.49 2.45
N VAL A 285 -12.02 -23.34 1.98
CA VAL A 285 -12.83 -22.41 2.77
C VAL A 285 -14.30 -22.49 2.37
N ASP A 286 -15.20 -22.53 3.36
CA ASP A 286 -16.64 -22.45 3.09
C ASP A 286 -17.06 -21.00 2.83
N GLN A 287 -17.54 -20.72 1.61
CA GLN A 287 -18.06 -19.42 1.22
C GLN A 287 -19.22 -18.94 2.09
N HIS A 288 -20.03 -19.86 2.64
CA HIS A 288 -21.16 -19.51 3.49
C HIS A 288 -20.73 -19.06 4.90
N ALA A 289 -19.54 -19.44 5.34
CA ALA A 289 -18.98 -18.99 6.59
C ALA A 289 -18.41 -17.57 6.51
N LEU A 290 -18.13 -17.08 5.29
CA LEU A 290 -17.62 -15.72 5.06
C LEU A 290 -18.75 -14.69 5.10
N GLY A 291 -18.51 -13.61 5.83
CA GLY A 291 -19.41 -12.48 5.97
C GLY A 291 -18.66 -11.16 6.11
N ILE A 292 -19.40 -10.10 6.38
CA ILE A 292 -18.89 -8.75 6.56
C ILE A 292 -19.51 -8.12 7.82
N VAL A 293 -18.68 -7.41 8.56
CA VAL A 293 -19.10 -6.50 9.61
C VAL A 293 -18.66 -5.08 9.26
N VAL A 294 -19.55 -4.08 9.48
CA VAL A 294 -19.22 -2.66 9.26
C VAL A 294 -18.58 -2.11 10.53
N ARG A 295 -17.39 -1.56 10.42
CA ARG A 295 -16.64 -0.96 11.51
C ARG A 295 -17.13 0.47 11.80
N PRO A 296 -16.80 1.04 13.00
CA PRO A 296 -17.17 2.42 13.34
C PRO A 296 -16.69 3.49 12.36
N ASP A 297 -15.54 3.27 11.72
CA ASP A 297 -14.97 4.14 10.69
C ASP A 297 -15.63 3.97 9.31
N GLY A 298 -16.60 3.04 9.20
CA GLY A 298 -17.34 2.72 7.97
C GLY A 298 -16.61 1.79 7.02
N THR A 299 -15.44 1.25 7.41
CA THR A 299 -14.78 0.17 6.65
C THR A 299 -15.53 -1.16 6.84
N HIS A 300 -15.34 -2.08 5.90
CA HIS A 300 -15.90 -3.42 5.94
C HIS A 300 -14.82 -4.40 6.35
N GLN A 301 -15.04 -5.10 7.46
CA GLN A 301 -14.14 -6.15 7.94
C GLN A 301 -14.73 -7.52 7.63
N VAL A 302 -13.89 -8.42 7.13
CA VAL A 302 -14.28 -9.81 6.88
C VAL A 302 -14.58 -10.51 8.19
N THR A 303 -15.60 -11.36 8.17
CA THR A 303 -15.93 -12.30 9.27
C THR A 303 -15.89 -13.73 8.77
N TYR A 304 -15.58 -14.66 9.67
CA TYR A 304 -15.71 -16.11 9.45
C TYR A 304 -16.56 -16.71 10.56
N ASN A 305 -17.67 -17.38 10.20
CA ASN A 305 -18.70 -17.80 11.16
C ASN A 305 -19.15 -16.68 12.10
N GLY A 306 -19.29 -15.44 11.56
CA GLY A 306 -19.66 -14.26 12.32
C GLY A 306 -18.57 -13.66 13.21
N GLN A 307 -17.36 -14.23 13.25
CA GLN A 307 -16.23 -13.69 14.01
C GLN A 307 -15.42 -12.76 13.14
N PRO A 308 -15.14 -11.49 13.55
CA PRO A 308 -14.26 -10.58 12.83
C PRO A 308 -12.84 -11.13 12.72
N LEU A 309 -12.22 -10.94 11.55
CA LEU A 309 -10.89 -11.44 11.25
C LEU A 309 -9.84 -10.33 11.35
N TYR A 310 -8.70 -10.67 11.93
CA TYR A 310 -7.56 -9.79 12.12
C TYR A 310 -6.30 -10.40 11.54
N LEU A 311 -5.37 -9.55 11.13
CA LEU A 311 -3.98 -9.87 10.88
C LEU A 311 -3.17 -9.61 12.15
N PHE A 312 -1.91 -10.03 12.17
CA PHE A 312 -0.98 -9.71 13.23
C PHE A 312 0.29 -9.09 12.66
N ASN A 313 0.61 -7.86 13.04
CA ASN A 313 1.75 -7.11 12.48
C ASN A 313 3.12 -7.77 12.66
N ASN A 314 3.23 -8.75 13.56
CA ASN A 314 4.47 -9.51 13.77
C ASN A 314 4.44 -10.90 13.13
N ASP A 315 3.46 -11.21 12.30
CA ASP A 315 3.53 -12.36 11.41
C ASP A 315 4.53 -12.00 10.31
N ALA A 316 5.78 -12.39 10.57
CA ALA A 316 6.92 -11.89 9.84
C ALA A 316 6.83 -12.26 8.35
N TYR A 317 6.84 -11.23 7.53
CA TYR A 317 7.12 -11.32 6.13
C TYR A 317 8.60 -11.73 5.94
N ILE A 318 8.85 -12.85 5.30
CA ILE A 318 10.21 -13.25 4.93
C ILE A 318 10.37 -13.02 3.43
N LEU A 319 11.19 -12.04 3.07
CA LEU A 319 11.54 -11.73 1.69
C LEU A 319 11.88 -13.01 0.90
N GLY A 320 11.14 -13.28 -0.18
CA GLY A 320 11.39 -14.40 -1.08
C GLY A 320 10.72 -15.72 -0.71
N ILE A 321 9.85 -15.75 0.31
CA ILE A 321 9.01 -16.92 0.59
C ILE A 321 7.63 -16.69 -0.03
N THR A 322 7.22 -17.61 -0.91
CA THR A 322 5.84 -17.72 -1.39
C THR A 322 5.06 -18.57 -0.40
N GLY A 323 3.84 -18.16 -0.08
CA GLY A 323 2.96 -18.89 0.83
C GLY A 323 2.72 -18.16 2.14
N THR A 324 2.13 -18.86 3.11
CA THR A 324 1.72 -18.29 4.39
C THR A 324 2.92 -17.96 5.25
N GLN A 325 2.90 -16.77 5.82
CA GLN A 325 3.87 -16.32 6.79
C GLN A 325 3.73 -17.08 8.12
N SER A 326 4.74 -16.97 8.99
CA SER A 326 4.73 -17.67 10.27
C SER A 326 3.53 -17.26 11.15
N ILE A 327 3.00 -18.23 11.90
CA ILE A 327 1.90 -18.02 12.84
C ILE A 327 2.48 -17.54 14.18
N ASN A 328 2.65 -16.22 14.36
CA ASN A 328 3.23 -15.66 15.59
C ASN A 328 2.19 -15.16 16.59
N GLY A 329 0.96 -14.90 16.13
CA GLY A 329 -0.11 -14.33 16.95
C GLY A 329 -0.97 -15.37 17.69
N ALA A 330 -0.78 -16.67 17.45
CA ALA A 330 -1.61 -17.71 18.03
C ALA A 330 -1.47 -17.76 19.58
N GLY A 331 -2.62 -17.65 20.28
CA GLY A 331 -2.66 -17.66 21.75
C GLY A 331 -2.14 -16.40 22.41
N ALA A 332 -1.88 -15.34 21.67
CA ALA A 332 -1.41 -14.07 22.24
C ALA A 332 -2.47 -13.50 23.19
N ASP A 333 -2.09 -13.40 24.48
CA ASP A 333 -2.91 -12.77 25.53
C ASP A 333 -2.58 -11.28 25.61
N THR A 334 -3.56 -10.45 25.32
CA THR A 334 -3.39 -9.01 25.16
C THR A 334 -4.41 -8.24 26.00
N PRO A 335 -4.23 -6.93 26.22
CA PRO A 335 -5.25 -6.10 26.86
C PRO A 335 -6.62 -6.11 26.13
N TRP A 336 -6.63 -6.54 24.88
CA TRP A 336 -7.83 -6.58 24.01
C TRP A 336 -8.41 -7.99 23.88
N GLY A 337 -7.89 -8.98 24.60
CA GLY A 337 -8.31 -10.37 24.59
C GLY A 337 -7.25 -11.32 24.06
N VAL A 338 -7.60 -12.59 24.01
CA VAL A 338 -6.76 -13.65 23.44
C VAL A 338 -7.06 -13.78 21.95
N PHE A 339 -6.02 -13.73 21.14
CA PHE A 339 -6.12 -13.94 19.69
C PHE A 339 -5.74 -15.37 19.33
N ASN A 340 -6.58 -16.01 18.52
CA ASN A 340 -6.38 -17.39 18.10
C ASN A 340 -6.54 -17.54 16.59
N THR A 341 -5.76 -18.42 15.99
CA THR A 341 -5.92 -18.89 14.62
C THR A 341 -7.25 -19.61 14.43
N ILE A 342 -7.68 -19.77 13.20
CA ILE A 342 -8.88 -20.49 12.81
C ILE A 342 -8.46 -21.76 12.07
N PRO A 343 -8.67 -22.95 12.66
CA PRO A 343 -8.40 -24.22 11.99
C PRO A 343 -9.39 -24.45 10.86
N PRO A 344 -9.07 -25.39 9.93
CA PRO A 344 -10.02 -25.87 8.93
C PRO A 344 -11.33 -26.34 9.58
N LEU A 345 -12.44 -26.13 8.90
CA LEU A 345 -13.70 -26.76 9.31
C LEU A 345 -13.59 -28.29 9.16
N PRO A 346 -14.16 -29.06 10.09
CA PRO A 346 -14.12 -30.50 10.05
C PRO A 346 -14.90 -31.09 8.86
#